data_0e79f758dcd1fd690f7909728017fefd
#
_entry.id   0e79f758dcd1fd690f7909728017fefd
#
_cell.length_a   1.000
_cell.length_b   1.000
_cell.length_c   1.000
_cell.angle_alpha   90.00
_cell.angle_beta   90.00
_cell.angle_gamma   90.00
#
_symmetry.space_group_name_H-M   'P 1'
#
loop_
_entity.id
_entity.type
_entity.pdbx_description
1 polymer ?
#
loop_
_entity_poly.entity_id
_entity_poly.type
_entity_poly.pdbx_seq_one_letter_code
_entity_poly.pdbx_strand_id
1 'polypeptide(L)'
;MPFLLTTLAGLSTMIGTILIFIFKRKNKFVILASLSFAAGVMLVASIFDLIPESFSLLSGTFKIFPAILILLIFLNIGIIISFTINKYLPDTSNDELYRVGVVSMLAIIIHNIPEGIATFMAGCSDSKLGITLTLAIALHNIPEGIS
;
A
#
# COMPACT_ATOMS: atom_id res chain seq x y z
N MET A 1 3.21 9.86 -20.58
CA MET A 1 2.94 10.43 -19.23
C MET A 1 2.47 9.37 -18.21
N PRO A 2 1.39 8.61 -18.39
CA PRO A 2 0.87 7.72 -17.34
C PRO A 2 1.89 6.71 -16.82
N PHE A 3 2.59 6.03 -17.71
CA PHE A 3 3.63 5.06 -17.35
C PHE A 3 4.77 5.68 -16.51
N LEU A 4 5.20 6.89 -16.87
CA LEU A 4 6.22 7.61 -16.09
C LEU A 4 5.74 7.93 -14.67
N LEU A 5 4.50 8.39 -14.53
CA LEU A 5 3.89 8.71 -13.23
C LEU A 5 3.81 7.47 -12.33
N THR A 6 3.33 6.36 -12.88
CA THR A 6 3.26 5.08 -12.17
C THR A 6 4.65 4.59 -11.75
N THR A 7 5.64 4.70 -12.64
CA THR A 7 7.03 4.31 -12.33
C THR A 7 7.61 5.18 -11.21
N LEU A 8 7.38 6.49 -11.22
CA LEU A 8 7.85 7.40 -10.18
C LEU A 8 7.19 7.10 -8.82
N ALA A 9 5.89 6.83 -8.83
CA ALA A 9 5.19 6.40 -7.62
C ALA A 9 5.81 5.13 -7.03
N GLY A 10 6.01 4.08 -7.83
CA GLY A 10 6.63 2.84 -7.36
C GLY A 10 8.09 2.99 -6.93
N LEU A 11 8.88 3.80 -7.65
CA LEU A 11 10.29 4.04 -7.29
C LEU A 11 10.45 4.84 -5.99
N SER A 12 9.44 5.56 -5.54
CA SER A 12 9.50 6.30 -4.28
C SER A 12 9.72 5.41 -3.06
N THR A 13 9.25 4.16 -3.08
CA THR A 13 9.54 3.15 -2.05
C THR A 13 11.05 2.89 -1.94
N MET A 14 11.78 2.88 -3.06
CA MET A 14 13.23 2.70 -3.05
C MET A 14 13.96 3.86 -2.36
N ILE A 15 13.41 5.07 -2.41
CA ILE A 15 14.00 6.24 -1.73
C ILE A 15 14.04 5.97 -0.21
N GLY A 16 12.94 5.47 0.36
CA GLY A 16 12.88 5.08 1.77
C GLY A 16 13.94 4.04 2.13
N THR A 17 14.05 2.99 1.33
CA THR A 17 15.05 1.93 1.52
C THR A 17 16.49 2.47 1.44
N ILE A 18 16.78 3.35 0.48
CA ILE A 18 18.10 3.97 0.33
C ILE A 18 18.43 4.85 1.56
N LEU A 19 17.46 5.58 2.09
CA LEU A 19 17.66 6.41 3.28
C LEU A 19 18.12 5.59 4.48
N ILE A 20 17.58 4.39 4.70
CA ILE A 20 18.04 3.49 5.78
C ILE A 20 19.51 3.10 5.58
N PHE A 21 19.91 2.75 4.37
CA PHE A 21 21.29 2.39 4.07
C PHE A 21 22.27 3.55 4.29
N ILE A 22 21.88 4.77 3.94
CA ILE A 22 22.71 5.97 4.11
C ILE A 22 22.91 6.30 5.59
N PHE A 23 21.83 6.27 6.37
CA PHE A 23 21.88 6.67 7.78
C PHE A 23 22.50 5.64 8.70
N LYS A 24 22.83 4.41 8.24
CA LYS A 24 23.59 3.34 8.95
C LYS A 24 23.17 3.09 10.42
N ARG A 25 22.12 3.69 10.89
CA ARG A 25 21.66 3.57 12.27
C ARG A 25 20.53 2.54 12.34
N LYS A 26 20.86 1.35 12.83
CA LYS A 26 19.89 0.37 13.35
C LYS A 26 19.23 0.91 14.63
N ASN A 27 18.62 2.09 14.53
CA ASN A 27 17.90 2.66 15.67
C ASN A 27 16.49 2.09 15.67
N LYS A 28 16.22 1.20 16.60
CA LYS A 28 14.89 0.58 16.79
C LYS A 28 13.76 1.62 16.86
N PHE A 29 14.03 2.79 17.43
CA PHE A 29 13.04 3.87 17.50
C PHE A 29 12.68 4.41 16.11
N VAL A 30 13.66 4.59 15.23
CA VAL A 30 13.42 5.08 13.84
C VAL A 30 12.59 4.05 13.07
N ILE A 31 12.94 2.78 13.17
CA ILE A 31 12.19 1.69 12.50
C ILE A 31 10.75 1.64 13.02
N LEU A 32 10.55 1.64 14.33
CA LEU A 32 9.20 1.61 14.92
C LEU A 32 8.38 2.85 14.58
N ALA A 33 8.99 4.04 14.59
CA ALA A 33 8.31 5.27 14.23
C ALA A 33 7.89 5.26 12.73
N SER A 34 8.76 4.80 11.84
CA SER A 34 8.47 4.69 10.41
C SER A 34 7.35 3.66 10.13
N LEU A 35 7.43 2.48 10.76
CA LEU A 35 6.39 1.46 10.68
C LEU A 35 5.03 1.97 11.18
N SER A 36 5.03 2.66 12.33
CA SER A 36 3.81 3.21 12.92
C SER A 36 3.22 4.32 12.03
N PHE A 37 4.07 5.15 11.43
CA PHE A 37 3.65 6.20 10.51
C PHE A 37 3.06 5.59 9.23
N ALA A 38 3.75 4.64 8.59
CA ALA A 38 3.27 3.96 7.40
C ALA A 38 1.93 3.25 7.65
N ALA A 39 1.81 2.50 8.77
CA ALA A 39 0.56 1.86 9.15
C ALA A 39 -0.58 2.86 9.36
N GLY A 40 -0.31 4.01 9.98
CA GLY A 40 -1.29 5.09 10.16
C GLY A 40 -1.76 5.66 8.82
N VAL A 41 -0.85 5.95 7.90
CA VAL A 41 -1.17 6.46 6.56
C VAL A 41 -2.00 5.44 5.78
N MET A 42 -1.60 4.17 5.78
CA MET A 42 -2.36 3.10 5.11
C MET A 42 -3.78 2.94 5.66
N LEU A 43 -3.95 2.99 6.99
CA LEU A 43 -5.28 2.90 7.60
C LEU A 43 -6.17 4.09 7.21
N VAL A 44 -5.62 5.30 7.23
CA VAL A 44 -6.36 6.51 6.83
C VAL A 44 -6.73 6.44 5.36
N ALA A 45 -5.81 6.12 4.46
CA ALA A 45 -6.07 5.95 3.04
C ALA A 45 -7.13 4.87 2.78
N SER A 46 -7.06 3.73 3.47
CA SER A 46 -8.05 2.65 3.32
C SER A 46 -9.45 3.09 3.72
N ILE A 47 -9.59 3.78 4.86
CA ILE A 47 -10.90 4.14 5.43
C ILE A 47 -11.51 5.35 4.71
N PHE A 48 -10.71 6.36 4.39
CA PHE A 48 -11.21 7.65 3.89
C PHE A 48 -11.17 7.79 2.37
N ASP A 49 -10.32 7.02 1.69
CA ASP A 49 -10.19 7.06 0.23
C ASP A 49 -10.66 5.77 -0.44
N LEU A 50 -10.01 4.63 -0.17
CA LEU A 50 -10.26 3.40 -0.93
C LEU A 50 -11.66 2.81 -0.70
N ILE A 51 -12.14 2.76 0.54
CA ILE A 51 -13.49 2.22 0.86
C ILE A 51 -14.59 3.12 0.27
N PRO A 52 -14.59 4.44 0.47
CA PRO A 52 -15.61 5.32 -0.13
C PRO A 52 -15.58 5.32 -1.66
N GLU A 53 -14.40 5.34 -2.28
CA GLU A 53 -14.27 5.32 -3.74
C GLU A 53 -14.77 4.00 -4.32
N SER A 54 -14.36 2.87 -3.74
CA SER A 54 -14.85 1.54 -4.15
C SER A 54 -16.38 1.44 -4.03
N PHE A 55 -16.95 1.96 -2.94
CA PHE A 55 -18.40 2.01 -2.77
C PHE A 55 -19.07 2.91 -3.83
N SER A 56 -18.49 4.06 -4.12
CA SER A 56 -19.01 4.99 -5.14
C SER A 56 -19.03 4.33 -6.53
N LEU A 57 -17.95 3.67 -6.93
CA LEU A 57 -17.84 2.97 -8.20
C LEU A 57 -18.83 1.79 -8.30
N LEU A 58 -18.95 1.00 -7.24
CA LEU A 58 -19.87 -0.12 -7.18
C LEU A 58 -21.33 0.33 -7.19
N SER A 59 -21.68 1.39 -6.47
CA SER A 59 -23.04 1.93 -6.43
C SER A 59 -23.45 2.63 -7.73
N GLY A 60 -22.48 3.08 -8.52
CA GLY A 60 -22.73 3.57 -9.90
C GLY A 60 -23.12 2.46 -10.88
N THR A 61 -22.74 1.19 -10.59
CA THR A 61 -23.01 0.04 -11.47
C THR A 61 -24.11 -0.86 -10.91
N PHE A 62 -24.15 -1.04 -9.60
CA PHE A 62 -25.08 -1.94 -8.90
C PHE A 62 -26.01 -1.15 -7.99
N LYS A 63 -27.12 -1.76 -7.59
CA LYS A 63 -27.96 -1.22 -6.52
C LYS A 63 -27.17 -1.21 -5.19
N ILE A 64 -27.57 -0.37 -4.24
CA ILE A 64 -26.86 -0.13 -2.97
C ILE A 64 -26.57 -1.45 -2.22
N PHE A 65 -27.55 -2.34 -2.09
CA PHE A 65 -27.36 -3.59 -1.34
C PHE A 65 -26.30 -4.53 -1.97
N PRO A 66 -26.36 -4.87 -3.28
CA PRO A 66 -25.27 -5.63 -3.92
C PRO A 66 -23.91 -4.93 -3.85
N ALA A 67 -23.85 -3.60 -3.96
CA ALA A 67 -22.59 -2.86 -3.88
C ALA A 67 -21.94 -3.03 -2.50
N ILE A 68 -22.70 -2.90 -1.41
CA ILE A 68 -22.22 -3.15 -0.06
C ILE A 68 -21.77 -4.59 0.11
N LEU A 69 -22.54 -5.55 -0.40
CA LEU A 69 -22.19 -6.97 -0.27
C LEU A 69 -20.89 -7.30 -0.98
N ILE A 70 -20.69 -6.81 -2.21
CA ILE A 70 -19.45 -6.99 -2.97
C ILE A 70 -18.27 -6.36 -2.21
N LEU A 71 -18.40 -5.14 -1.74
CA LEU A 71 -17.38 -4.45 -0.97
C LEU A 71 -16.96 -5.28 0.27
N LEU A 72 -17.93 -5.75 1.04
CA LEU A 72 -17.67 -6.55 2.25
C LEU A 72 -17.01 -7.90 1.91
N ILE A 73 -17.43 -8.57 0.82
CA ILE A 73 -16.83 -9.82 0.39
C ILE A 73 -15.35 -9.61 0.05
N PHE A 74 -15.02 -8.62 -0.78
CA PHE A 74 -13.63 -8.37 -1.16
C PHE A 74 -12.77 -7.88 0.00
N LEU A 75 -13.31 -7.08 0.92
CA LEU A 75 -12.63 -6.70 2.15
C LEU A 75 -12.28 -7.94 3.00
N ASN A 76 -13.24 -8.84 3.19
CA ASN A 76 -12.99 -10.08 3.94
C ASN A 76 -11.99 -11.01 3.23
N ILE A 77 -12.04 -11.10 1.91
CA ILE A 77 -11.04 -11.87 1.13
C ILE A 77 -9.64 -11.30 1.40
N GLY A 78 -9.45 -9.98 1.36
CA GLY A 78 -8.17 -9.34 1.67
C GLY A 78 -7.68 -9.66 3.09
N ILE A 79 -8.55 -9.59 4.08
CA ILE A 79 -8.24 -9.98 5.47
C ILE A 79 -7.83 -11.45 5.56
N ILE A 80 -8.58 -12.36 4.93
CA ILE A 80 -8.28 -13.80 4.94
C ILE A 80 -6.93 -14.08 4.27
N ILE A 81 -6.63 -13.44 3.14
CA ILE A 81 -5.35 -13.57 2.45
C ILE A 81 -4.22 -13.12 3.37
N SER A 82 -4.35 -11.96 4.02
CA SER A 82 -3.35 -11.44 4.95
C SER A 82 -3.09 -12.39 6.12
N PHE A 83 -4.15 -12.90 6.75
CA PHE A 83 -4.01 -13.92 7.80
C PHE A 83 -3.37 -15.21 7.31
N THR A 84 -3.74 -15.66 6.11
CA THR A 84 -3.19 -16.88 5.52
C THR A 84 -1.70 -16.75 5.25
N ILE A 85 -1.27 -15.64 4.65
CA ILE A 85 0.14 -15.35 4.42
C ILE A 85 0.91 -15.38 5.74
N ASN A 86 0.41 -14.67 6.76
CA ASN A 86 1.07 -14.62 8.07
C ASN A 86 1.16 -16.01 8.74
N LYS A 87 0.13 -16.86 8.59
CA LYS A 87 0.09 -18.20 9.18
C LYS A 87 1.05 -19.20 8.51
N TYR A 88 1.16 -19.13 7.18
CA TYR A 88 1.95 -20.09 6.41
C TYR A 88 3.38 -19.65 6.10
N LEU A 89 3.77 -18.44 6.52
CA LEU A 89 5.18 -18.08 6.48
C LEU A 89 5.97 -19.02 7.41
N PRO A 90 7.04 -19.63 6.89
CA PRO A 90 7.83 -20.57 7.71
C PRO A 90 8.38 -19.85 8.95
N ASP A 91 8.19 -20.46 10.11
CA ASP A 91 8.93 -20.16 11.32
C ASP A 91 10.39 -20.57 11.09
N THR A 92 11.13 -19.81 10.32
CA THR A 92 12.57 -19.96 10.22
C THR A 92 13.16 -19.51 11.55
N SER A 93 13.37 -20.42 12.35
CA SER A 93 13.59 -20.65 13.75
C SER A 93 14.45 -19.66 14.56
N ASN A 94 15.00 -18.61 14.05
CA ASN A 94 15.83 -17.69 14.84
C ASN A 94 15.72 -16.19 14.49
N ASP A 95 14.94 -15.78 13.50
CA ASP A 95 14.84 -14.38 13.12
C ASP A 95 13.38 -13.93 12.94
N GLU A 96 12.76 -13.47 14.03
CA GLU A 96 11.48 -12.74 13.97
C GLU A 96 11.56 -11.58 12.95
N LEU A 97 12.74 -10.97 12.82
CA LEU A 97 13.00 -9.89 11.86
C LEU A 97 12.91 -10.35 10.39
N TYR A 98 13.39 -11.57 10.08
CA TYR A 98 13.26 -12.12 8.71
C TYR A 98 11.80 -12.36 8.35
N ARG A 99 11.02 -12.93 9.26
CA ARG A 99 9.59 -13.18 9.05
C ARG A 99 8.83 -11.87 8.85
N VAL A 100 9.05 -10.87 9.71
CA VAL A 100 8.47 -9.53 9.58
C VAL A 100 8.86 -8.92 8.24
N GLY A 101 10.12 -9.01 7.83
CA GLY A 101 10.60 -8.48 6.54
C GLY A 101 9.91 -9.13 5.34
N VAL A 102 9.74 -10.47 5.33
CA VAL A 102 9.06 -11.16 4.22
C VAL A 102 7.56 -10.82 4.18
N VAL A 103 6.89 -10.76 5.34
CA VAL A 103 5.46 -10.36 5.41
C VAL A 103 5.29 -8.94 4.91
N SER A 104 6.13 -8.01 5.38
CA SER A 104 6.09 -6.61 4.95
C SER A 104 6.35 -6.48 3.44
N MET A 105 7.34 -7.18 2.92
CA MET A 105 7.63 -7.18 1.48
C MET A 105 6.42 -7.66 0.65
N LEU A 106 5.79 -8.77 1.04
CA LEU A 106 4.61 -9.27 0.34
C LEU A 106 3.43 -8.31 0.45
N ALA A 107 3.21 -7.73 1.64
CA ALA A 107 2.16 -6.74 1.86
C ALA A 107 2.37 -5.51 0.97
N ILE A 108 3.59 -4.97 0.92
CA ILE A 108 3.95 -3.83 0.07
C ILE A 108 3.74 -4.16 -1.42
N ILE A 109 4.14 -5.34 -1.89
CA ILE A 109 3.93 -5.75 -3.29
C ILE A 109 2.43 -5.77 -3.62
N ILE A 110 1.61 -6.41 -2.77
CA ILE A 110 0.17 -6.53 -2.98
C ILE A 110 -0.51 -5.16 -2.92
N HIS A 111 -0.08 -4.29 -2.03
CA HIS A 111 -0.59 -2.92 -1.89
C HIS A 111 -0.24 -2.05 -3.11
N ASN A 112 1.00 -2.10 -3.57
CA ASN A 112 1.46 -1.27 -4.70
C ASN A 112 0.85 -1.64 -6.06
N ILE A 113 0.31 -2.86 -6.24
CA ILE A 113 -0.34 -3.25 -7.51
C ILE A 113 -1.60 -2.40 -7.78
N PRO A 114 -2.60 -2.31 -6.87
CA PRO A 114 -3.75 -1.43 -7.06
C PRO A 114 -3.38 0.04 -7.25
N GLU A 115 -2.41 0.53 -6.49
CA GLU A 115 -1.93 1.92 -6.59
C GLU A 115 -1.29 2.22 -7.93
N GLY A 116 -0.47 1.30 -8.44
CA GLY A 116 0.11 1.42 -9.78
C GLY A 116 -0.96 1.46 -10.86
N ILE A 117 -2.00 0.63 -10.76
CA ILE A 117 -3.14 0.64 -11.68
C ILE A 117 -3.90 1.97 -11.57
N ALA A 118 -4.21 2.42 -10.35
CA ALA A 118 -4.94 3.66 -10.10
C ALA A 118 -4.18 4.88 -10.65
N THR A 119 -2.87 4.97 -10.39
CA THR A 119 -2.02 6.05 -10.90
C THR A 119 -1.95 6.06 -12.42
N PHE A 120 -1.84 4.87 -13.03
CA PHE A 120 -1.82 4.73 -14.48
C PHE A 120 -3.13 5.19 -15.10
N MET A 121 -4.26 4.73 -14.58
CA MET A 121 -5.60 5.08 -15.06
C MET A 121 -5.89 6.58 -14.86
N ALA A 122 -5.55 7.14 -13.72
CA ALA A 122 -5.67 8.57 -13.46
C ALA A 122 -4.85 9.39 -14.46
N GLY A 123 -3.61 9.00 -14.72
CA GLY A 123 -2.75 9.66 -15.71
C GLY A 123 -3.24 9.52 -17.16
N CYS A 124 -3.99 8.46 -17.49
CA CYS A 124 -4.66 8.30 -18.78
C CYS A 124 -5.88 9.21 -18.89
N SER A 125 -6.62 9.41 -17.80
CA SER A 125 -7.84 10.21 -17.75
C SER A 125 -7.54 11.70 -17.74
N ASP A 126 -6.68 12.14 -16.82
CA ASP A 126 -6.27 13.54 -16.66
C ASP A 126 -4.86 13.62 -16.11
N SER A 127 -3.99 14.38 -16.79
CA SER A 127 -2.58 14.52 -16.39
C SER A 127 -2.42 15.19 -15.01
N LYS A 128 -3.29 16.13 -14.66
CA LYS A 128 -3.24 16.81 -13.35
C LYS A 128 -3.64 15.86 -12.23
N LEU A 129 -4.70 15.08 -12.44
CA LEU A 129 -5.12 14.04 -11.51
C LEU A 129 -4.02 12.99 -11.32
N GLY A 130 -3.42 12.52 -12.42
CA GLY A 130 -2.32 11.57 -12.38
C GLY A 130 -1.12 12.09 -11.60
N ILE A 131 -0.71 13.36 -11.78
CA ILE A 131 0.38 13.97 -11.02
C ILE A 131 0.03 14.07 -9.52
N THR A 132 -1.17 14.53 -9.21
CA THR A 132 -1.61 14.67 -7.80
C THR A 132 -1.60 13.31 -7.10
N LEU A 133 -2.14 12.28 -7.74
CA LEU A 133 -2.15 10.93 -7.18
C LEU A 133 -0.73 10.34 -7.05
N THR A 134 0.13 10.58 -8.05
CA THR A 134 1.55 10.18 -7.99
C THR A 134 2.25 10.78 -6.78
N LEU A 135 2.04 12.07 -6.51
CA LEU A 135 2.64 12.75 -5.36
C LEU A 135 2.10 12.20 -4.02
N ALA A 136 0.79 11.99 -3.94
CA ALA A 136 0.17 11.42 -2.75
C ALA A 136 0.72 10.02 -2.45
N ILE A 137 0.80 9.15 -3.46
CA ILE A 137 1.36 7.80 -3.34
C ILE A 137 2.86 7.85 -3.00
N ALA A 138 3.65 8.72 -3.63
CA ALA A 138 5.06 8.85 -3.33
C ALA A 138 5.31 9.26 -1.87
N LEU A 139 4.46 10.12 -1.30
CA LEU A 139 4.60 10.59 0.08
C LEU A 139 4.42 9.48 1.12
N HIS A 140 3.57 8.49 0.87
CA HIS A 140 3.42 7.36 1.80
C HIS A 140 4.33 6.16 1.44
N ASN A 141 4.70 5.99 0.19
CA ASN A 141 5.64 4.94 -0.22
C ASN A 141 7.06 5.14 0.33
N ILE A 142 7.51 6.40 0.54
CA ILE A 142 8.81 6.66 1.16
C ILE A 142 8.87 6.11 2.60
N PRO A 143 7.93 6.41 3.50
CA PRO A 143 7.84 5.76 4.81
C PRO A 143 7.73 4.23 4.77
N GLU A 144 7.00 3.68 3.80
CA GLU A 144 6.92 2.23 3.60
C GLU A 144 8.28 1.61 3.27
N GLY A 145 9.05 2.26 2.40
CA GLY A 145 10.40 1.82 2.07
C GLY A 145 11.38 1.89 3.24
N ILE A 146 11.05 2.65 4.31
CA ILE A 146 11.81 2.72 5.56
C ILE A 146 11.47 1.54 6.49
N SER A 147 10.29 0.97 6.36
CA SER A 147 9.80 -0.12 7.21
C SER A 147 10.36 -1.47 6.80
#